data_216e1e08082f008eec5455b2718f6c8a
#
_entry.id   216e1e08082f008eec5455b2718f6c8a
#
_cell.length_a   1.000
_cell.length_b   1.000
_cell.length_c   1.000
_cell.angle_alpha   90.00
_cell.angle_beta   90.00
_cell.angle_gamma   90.00
#
_symmetry.space_group_name_H-M   'P 1'
#
loop_
_entity.id
_entity.type
_entity.pdbx_description
1 polymer ?
#
loop_
_entity_poly.entity_id
_entity_poly.type
_entity_poly.pdbx_seq_one_letter_code
_entity_poly.pdbx_strand_id
1 'polypeptide(L)'
;MTELLARQLEKTAGITMTGVTFRGTGPAVQEIAAGRLDFMVGPLAVTIPLHEAKKVKIIGMTSPERLPVAPDVPTLKEQGTDIVNYGWWGVCAASGTPRPILETLNKHVAAAVASADFKSVIEKTGVIPVSSSIDEFAAIIADTAKEAGAMIKELGIEQLD
;
A
#
# COMPACT_ATOMS: atom_id res chain seq x y z
N MET A 1 -5.89 -2.16 5.58
CA MET A 1 -5.72 -2.56 4.16
C MET A 1 -4.89 -3.84 4.00
N THR A 2 -3.69 -3.96 4.57
CA THR A 2 -2.84 -5.16 4.42
C THR A 2 -3.52 -6.45 4.88
N GLU A 3 -4.27 -6.42 5.99
CA GLU A 3 -5.06 -7.56 6.46
C GLU A 3 -6.19 -7.92 5.48
N LEU A 4 -6.90 -6.93 4.96
CA LEU A 4 -7.97 -7.17 3.97
C LEU A 4 -7.43 -7.88 2.72
N LEU A 5 -6.28 -7.46 2.22
CA LEU A 5 -5.62 -8.10 1.08
C LEU A 5 -5.17 -9.53 1.40
N ALA A 6 -4.65 -9.77 2.60
CA ALA A 6 -4.30 -11.12 3.05
C ALA A 6 -5.54 -12.03 3.10
N ARG A 7 -6.64 -11.56 3.69
CA ARG A 7 -7.90 -12.31 3.74
C ARG A 7 -8.51 -12.55 2.35
N GLN A 8 -8.42 -11.57 1.46
CA GLN A 8 -8.85 -11.74 0.07
C GLN A 8 -8.02 -12.82 -0.63
N LEU A 9 -6.71 -12.85 -0.39
CA LEU A 9 -5.83 -13.87 -0.93
C LEU A 9 -6.17 -15.26 -0.36
N GLU A 10 -6.41 -15.40 0.95
CA GLU A 10 -6.89 -16.65 1.56
C GLU A 10 -8.12 -17.18 0.83
N LYS A 11 -9.13 -16.31 0.66
CA LYS A 11 -10.40 -16.67 0.00
C LYS A 11 -10.18 -17.10 -1.46
N THR A 12 -9.37 -16.34 -2.20
CA THR A 12 -9.15 -16.60 -3.63
C THR A 12 -8.30 -17.84 -3.85
N ALA A 13 -7.30 -18.07 -3.01
CA ALA A 13 -6.41 -19.23 -3.12
C ALA A 13 -6.96 -20.50 -2.44
N GLY A 14 -8.06 -20.40 -1.69
CA GLY A 14 -8.62 -21.53 -0.94
C GLY A 14 -7.70 -22.04 0.18
N ILE A 15 -6.91 -21.17 0.78
CA ILE A 15 -5.98 -21.48 1.88
C ILE A 15 -6.46 -20.86 3.20
N THR A 16 -5.91 -21.30 4.31
CA THR A 16 -6.16 -20.72 5.63
C THR A 16 -4.84 -20.24 6.23
N MET A 17 -4.84 -18.99 6.72
CA MET A 17 -3.68 -18.38 7.37
C MET A 17 -4.05 -17.92 8.78
N THR A 18 -3.13 -18.09 9.73
CA THR A 18 -3.27 -17.54 11.07
C THR A 18 -2.74 -16.11 11.10
N GLY A 19 -3.63 -15.13 11.31
CA GLY A 19 -3.26 -13.73 11.38
C GLY A 19 -2.53 -13.39 12.68
N VAL A 20 -1.39 -12.71 12.58
CA VAL A 20 -0.63 -12.16 13.71
C VAL A 20 -0.58 -10.64 13.57
N THR A 21 -1.14 -9.93 14.54
CA THR A 21 -1.25 -8.46 14.50
C THR A 21 -0.01 -7.80 15.09
N PHE A 22 0.52 -6.82 14.39
CA PHE A 22 1.66 -5.99 14.81
C PHE A 22 1.29 -4.50 14.86
N ARG A 23 1.95 -3.76 15.74
CA ARG A 23 1.81 -2.29 15.78
C ARG A 23 2.67 -1.65 14.68
N GLY A 24 2.18 -1.69 13.44
CA GLY A 24 2.84 -1.15 12.27
C GLY A 24 3.73 -2.15 11.52
N THR A 25 4.24 -1.73 10.36
CA THR A 25 4.98 -2.59 9.42
C THR A 25 6.38 -2.99 9.92
N GLY A 26 7.04 -2.10 10.67
CA GLY A 26 8.43 -2.32 11.11
C GLY A 26 8.64 -3.62 11.90
N PRO A 27 7.90 -3.87 12.98
CA PRO A 27 7.98 -5.13 13.72
C PRO A 27 7.66 -6.35 12.85
N ALA A 28 6.64 -6.30 12.01
CA ALA A 28 6.27 -7.42 11.13
C ALA A 28 7.41 -7.76 10.14
N VAL A 29 8.08 -6.73 9.59
CA VAL A 29 9.23 -6.90 8.69
C VAL A 29 10.41 -7.59 9.38
N GLN A 30 10.65 -7.30 10.65
CA GLN A 30 11.70 -7.98 11.43
C GLN A 30 11.37 -9.47 11.65
N GLU A 31 10.10 -9.78 11.92
CA GLU A 31 9.64 -11.15 12.16
C GLU A 31 9.73 -12.02 10.89
N ILE A 32 9.30 -11.48 9.73
CA ILE A 32 9.43 -12.23 8.48
C ILE A 32 10.90 -12.39 8.06
N ALA A 33 11.73 -11.37 8.23
CA ALA A 33 13.16 -11.44 7.93
C ALA A 33 13.91 -12.41 8.84
N ALA A 34 13.38 -12.68 10.04
CA ALA A 34 13.91 -13.66 10.98
C ALA A 34 13.32 -15.07 10.80
N GLY A 35 12.44 -15.28 9.82
CA GLY A 35 11.77 -16.56 9.57
C GLY A 35 10.74 -16.98 10.61
N ARG A 36 10.21 -16.01 11.40
CA ARG A 36 9.16 -16.26 12.39
C ARG A 36 7.74 -15.99 11.86
N LEU A 37 7.64 -15.44 10.66
CA LEU A 37 6.41 -15.36 9.87
C LEU A 37 6.66 -16.04 8.53
N ASP A 38 5.66 -16.75 8.02
CA ASP A 38 5.72 -17.42 6.72
C ASP A 38 5.36 -16.48 5.58
N PHE A 39 4.48 -15.49 5.85
CA PHE A 39 3.91 -14.60 4.85
C PHE A 39 3.57 -13.22 5.44
N MET A 40 3.71 -12.17 4.62
CA MET A 40 3.14 -10.86 4.94
C MET A 40 2.73 -10.12 3.67
N VAL A 41 1.70 -9.28 3.79
CA VAL A 41 1.38 -8.22 2.84
C VAL A 41 1.95 -6.91 3.38
N GLY A 42 2.75 -6.22 2.60
CA GLY A 42 3.40 -5.01 3.07
C GLY A 42 3.83 -4.06 1.95
N PRO A 43 4.20 -2.81 2.31
CA PRO A 43 4.68 -1.84 1.34
C PRO A 43 5.98 -2.28 0.67
N LEU A 44 6.07 -2.09 -0.64
CA LEU A 44 7.24 -2.46 -1.43
C LEU A 44 8.52 -1.76 -0.95
N ALA A 45 8.41 -0.50 -0.53
CA ALA A 45 9.52 0.31 -0.01
C ALA A 45 10.32 -0.35 1.13
N VAL A 46 9.65 -1.15 1.97
CA VAL A 46 10.33 -1.83 3.10
C VAL A 46 10.71 -3.27 2.77
N THR A 47 10.14 -3.86 1.73
CA THR A 47 10.40 -5.26 1.35
C THR A 47 11.49 -5.40 0.29
N ILE A 48 11.66 -4.41 -0.61
CA ILE A 48 12.72 -4.42 -1.64
C ILE A 48 14.12 -4.66 -1.04
N PRO A 49 14.59 -3.89 -0.04
CA PRO A 49 15.95 -4.10 0.49
C PRO A 49 16.16 -5.51 1.07
N LEU A 50 15.11 -6.09 1.65
CA LEU A 50 15.17 -7.46 2.18
C LEU A 50 15.15 -8.51 1.07
N HIS A 51 14.43 -8.24 0.00
CA HIS A 51 14.40 -9.10 -1.18
C HIS A 51 15.75 -9.13 -1.89
N GLU A 52 16.36 -7.97 -2.10
CA GLU A 52 17.72 -7.83 -2.67
C GLU A 52 18.77 -8.51 -1.79
N ALA A 53 18.64 -8.38 -0.47
CA ALA A 53 19.48 -9.06 0.51
C ALA A 53 19.17 -10.56 0.65
N LYS A 54 18.22 -11.12 -0.12
CA LYS A 54 17.77 -12.52 -0.09
C LYS A 54 17.26 -13.00 1.28
N LYS A 55 16.82 -12.07 2.13
CA LYS A 55 16.22 -12.39 3.44
C LYS A 55 14.75 -12.74 3.34
N VAL A 56 14.06 -12.20 2.34
CA VAL A 56 12.69 -12.54 1.99
C VAL A 56 12.57 -12.68 0.48
N LYS A 57 11.51 -13.32 0.02
CA LYS A 57 11.15 -13.38 -1.39
C LYS A 57 9.84 -12.62 -1.61
N ILE A 58 9.85 -11.60 -2.46
CA ILE A 58 8.60 -11.00 -2.93
C ILE A 58 8.03 -11.93 -3.99
N ILE A 59 6.84 -12.47 -3.75
CA ILE A 59 6.20 -13.48 -4.61
C ILE A 59 5.14 -12.91 -5.54
N GLY A 60 4.69 -11.67 -5.29
CA GLY A 60 3.71 -11.00 -6.15
C GLY A 60 3.46 -9.56 -5.71
N MET A 61 3.01 -8.75 -6.65
CA MET A 61 2.60 -7.36 -6.42
C MET A 61 1.12 -7.19 -6.69
N THR A 62 0.47 -6.30 -5.93
CA THR A 62 -0.95 -5.94 -6.11
C THR A 62 -1.14 -4.84 -7.15
N SER A 63 -0.09 -4.30 -7.75
CA SER A 63 -0.18 -3.35 -8.86
C SER A 63 -0.72 -4.04 -10.12
N PRO A 64 -1.41 -3.32 -11.04
CA PRO A 64 -1.91 -3.89 -12.29
C PRO A 64 -0.80 -4.32 -13.24
N GLU A 65 0.37 -3.68 -13.14
CA GLU A 65 1.56 -3.93 -13.95
C GLU A 65 2.79 -4.04 -13.06
N ARG A 66 3.84 -4.70 -13.57
CA ARG A 66 5.12 -4.79 -12.86
C ARG A 66 5.74 -3.41 -12.67
N LEU A 67 6.36 -3.20 -11.53
CA LEU A 67 7.04 -1.94 -11.24
C LEU A 67 8.49 -1.98 -11.69
N PRO A 68 9.03 -0.87 -12.24
CA PRO A 68 10.42 -0.80 -12.73
C PRO A 68 11.47 -1.12 -11.66
N VAL A 69 11.17 -0.89 -10.39
CA VAL A 69 12.09 -1.17 -9.27
C VAL A 69 12.19 -2.66 -8.93
N ALA A 70 11.28 -3.50 -9.41
CA ALA A 70 11.28 -4.95 -9.20
C ALA A 70 10.70 -5.67 -10.43
N PRO A 71 11.35 -5.58 -11.61
CA PRO A 71 10.81 -6.06 -12.87
C PRO A 71 10.65 -7.58 -12.93
N ASP A 72 11.40 -8.29 -12.12
CA ASP A 72 11.36 -9.75 -12.03
C ASP A 72 10.23 -10.28 -11.14
N VAL A 73 9.57 -9.40 -10.36
CA VAL A 73 8.46 -9.78 -9.50
C VAL A 73 7.14 -9.70 -10.29
N PRO A 74 6.41 -10.81 -10.45
CA PRO A 74 5.14 -10.81 -11.17
C PRO A 74 4.04 -10.09 -10.36
N THR A 75 3.01 -9.62 -11.03
CA THR A 75 1.79 -9.17 -10.36
C THR A 75 0.91 -10.37 -9.97
N LEU A 76 0.01 -10.19 -9.00
CA LEU A 76 -0.98 -11.22 -8.66
C LEU A 76 -1.89 -11.51 -9.85
N LYS A 77 -2.20 -10.49 -10.65
CA LYS A 77 -2.99 -10.63 -11.88
C LYS A 77 -2.31 -11.52 -12.92
N GLU A 78 -1.01 -11.36 -13.15
CA GLU A 78 -0.23 -12.25 -14.04
C GLU A 78 -0.22 -13.70 -13.54
N GLN A 79 -0.38 -13.91 -12.25
CA GLN A 79 -0.45 -15.24 -11.62
C GLN A 79 -1.88 -15.80 -11.54
N GLY A 80 -2.85 -15.16 -12.19
CA GLY A 80 -4.25 -15.64 -12.26
C GLY A 80 -5.10 -15.22 -11.06
N THR A 81 -4.62 -14.32 -10.20
CA THR A 81 -5.37 -13.82 -9.04
C THR A 81 -5.81 -12.38 -9.30
N ASP A 82 -7.11 -12.16 -9.43
CA ASP A 82 -7.66 -10.83 -9.74
C ASP A 82 -7.74 -9.94 -8.47
N ILE A 83 -6.57 -9.71 -7.88
CA ILE A 83 -6.39 -8.79 -6.77
C ILE A 83 -5.53 -7.65 -7.26
N VAL A 84 -6.14 -6.49 -7.49
CA VAL A 84 -5.46 -5.24 -7.83
C VAL A 84 -5.77 -4.21 -6.77
N ASN A 85 -4.73 -3.67 -6.15
CA ASN A 85 -4.86 -2.65 -5.11
C ASN A 85 -3.65 -1.71 -5.13
N TYR A 86 -3.94 -0.41 -5.00
CA TYR A 86 -2.93 0.62 -4.81
C TYR A 86 -3.00 1.15 -3.38
N GLY A 87 -1.86 1.11 -2.70
CA GLY A 87 -1.68 1.95 -1.52
C GLY A 87 -1.39 3.39 -1.95
N TRP A 88 -1.87 4.35 -1.19
CA TRP A 88 -1.55 5.75 -1.38
C TRP A 88 -1.09 6.39 -0.06
N TRP A 89 -0.30 7.44 -0.19
CA TRP A 89 0.10 8.31 0.91
C TRP A 89 -0.29 9.73 0.55
N GLY A 90 -0.76 10.48 1.53
CA GLY A 90 -1.18 11.85 1.32
C GLY A 90 -0.88 12.75 2.49
N VAL A 91 -0.95 14.07 2.26
CA VAL A 91 -0.82 15.09 3.29
C VAL A 91 -2.22 15.54 3.68
N CYS A 92 -2.52 15.48 4.98
CA CYS A 92 -3.80 15.92 5.53
C CYS A 92 -3.59 17.13 6.42
N ALA A 93 -4.62 18.00 6.49
CA ALA A 93 -4.67 19.10 7.43
C ALA A 93 -5.79 18.85 8.47
N ALA A 94 -5.75 19.60 9.57
CA ALA A 94 -6.78 19.52 10.60
C ALA A 94 -8.16 19.88 10.03
N SER A 95 -9.22 19.28 10.57
CA SER A 95 -10.60 19.62 10.22
C SER A 95 -10.86 21.12 10.52
N GLY A 96 -11.56 21.80 9.61
CA GLY A 96 -11.82 23.23 9.73
C GLY A 96 -10.69 24.14 9.22
N THR A 97 -9.59 23.61 8.69
CA THR A 97 -8.56 24.44 8.03
C THR A 97 -9.20 25.22 6.85
N PRO A 98 -9.04 26.56 6.82
CA PRO A 98 -9.63 27.39 5.76
C PRO A 98 -9.14 26.99 4.35
N ARG A 99 -10.04 26.99 3.37
CA ARG A 99 -9.74 26.60 1.98
C ARG A 99 -8.51 27.30 1.39
N PRO A 100 -8.27 28.60 1.56
CA PRO A 100 -7.09 29.27 1.02
C PRO A 100 -5.76 28.72 1.58
N ILE A 101 -5.77 28.25 2.83
CA ILE A 101 -4.59 27.60 3.44
C ILE A 101 -4.39 26.22 2.79
N LEU A 102 -5.45 25.44 2.62
CA LEU A 102 -5.37 24.14 1.94
C LEU A 102 -4.84 24.27 0.52
N GLU A 103 -5.29 25.26 -0.24
CA GLU A 103 -4.83 25.53 -1.61
C GLU A 103 -3.35 25.92 -1.64
N THR A 104 -2.90 26.71 -0.68
CA THR A 104 -1.49 27.05 -0.54
C THR A 104 -0.64 25.81 -0.24
N LEU A 105 -1.07 24.97 0.70
CA LEU A 105 -0.40 23.71 1.02
C LEU A 105 -0.36 22.76 -0.19
N ASN A 106 -1.50 22.59 -0.87
CA ASN A 106 -1.59 21.74 -2.05
C ASN A 106 -0.62 22.18 -3.15
N LYS A 107 -0.54 23.49 -3.43
CA LYS A 107 0.42 24.06 -4.38
C LYS A 107 1.87 23.71 -4.01
N HIS A 108 2.24 23.83 -2.74
CA HIS A 108 3.60 23.52 -2.29
C HIS A 108 3.89 22.01 -2.34
N VAL A 109 2.93 21.18 -1.96
CA VAL A 109 3.04 19.71 -2.06
C VAL A 109 3.20 19.29 -3.53
N ALA A 110 2.38 19.85 -4.45
CA ALA A 110 2.48 19.54 -5.86
C ALA A 110 3.86 19.94 -6.45
N ALA A 111 4.38 21.11 -6.06
CA ALA A 111 5.70 21.55 -6.47
C ALA A 111 6.81 20.64 -5.92
N ALA A 112 6.71 20.21 -4.67
CA ALA A 112 7.66 19.28 -4.06
C ALA A 112 7.65 17.92 -4.77
N VAL A 113 6.47 17.35 -5.01
CA VAL A 113 6.30 16.06 -5.73
C VAL A 113 6.85 16.12 -7.16
N ALA A 114 6.74 17.28 -7.83
CA ALA A 114 7.26 17.49 -9.18
C ALA A 114 8.79 17.66 -9.23
N SER A 115 9.44 17.94 -8.08
CA SER A 115 10.89 18.20 -8.04
C SER A 115 11.71 16.96 -8.38
N ALA A 116 12.88 17.19 -9.01
CA ALA A 116 13.81 16.11 -9.36
C ALA A 116 14.34 15.39 -8.10
N ASP A 117 14.62 16.15 -7.04
CA ASP A 117 15.12 15.62 -5.77
C ASP A 117 14.13 14.63 -5.14
N PHE A 118 12.84 15.03 -5.05
CA PHE A 118 11.79 14.16 -4.52
C PHE A 118 11.65 12.89 -5.36
N LYS A 119 11.57 13.03 -6.69
CA LYS A 119 11.43 11.89 -7.61
C LYS A 119 12.59 10.92 -7.47
N SER A 120 13.82 11.42 -7.45
CA SER A 120 15.04 10.59 -7.36
C SER A 120 15.09 9.70 -6.11
N VAL A 121 14.48 10.15 -5.00
CA VAL A 121 14.41 9.39 -3.75
C VAL A 121 13.22 8.43 -3.76
N ILE A 122 12.05 8.92 -4.17
CA ILE A 122 10.81 8.18 -3.99
C ILE A 122 10.66 7.02 -5.00
N GLU A 123 11.10 7.21 -6.24
CA GLU A 123 11.02 6.19 -7.29
C GLU A 123 11.78 4.90 -6.92
N LYS A 124 12.87 5.02 -6.17
CA LYS A 124 13.65 3.87 -5.67
C LYS A 124 12.88 3.01 -4.67
N THR A 125 11.79 3.53 -4.12
CA THR A 125 10.94 2.82 -3.16
C THR A 125 9.76 2.09 -3.81
N GLY A 126 9.61 2.20 -5.13
CA GLY A 126 8.46 1.66 -5.85
C GLY A 126 7.19 2.50 -5.71
N VAL A 127 7.29 3.69 -5.15
CA VAL A 127 6.19 4.65 -5.07
C VAL A 127 6.20 5.53 -6.32
N ILE A 128 5.05 5.69 -6.94
CA ILE A 128 4.87 6.57 -8.10
C ILE A 128 4.49 7.96 -7.57
N PRO A 129 5.34 8.98 -7.77
CA PRO A 129 5.05 10.33 -7.32
C PRO A 129 3.98 10.98 -8.22
N VAL A 130 2.81 11.19 -7.64
CA VAL A 130 1.67 11.88 -8.29
C VAL A 130 1.15 12.99 -7.37
N SER A 131 0.64 14.05 -7.97
CA SER A 131 -0.09 15.09 -7.24
C SER A 131 -1.53 15.13 -7.73
N SER A 132 -2.43 15.54 -6.85
CA SER A 132 -3.84 15.72 -7.12
C SER A 132 -4.33 17.06 -6.58
N SER A 133 -5.47 17.50 -7.03
CA SER A 133 -6.20 18.56 -6.35
C SER A 133 -6.74 18.08 -5.00
N ILE A 134 -7.18 19.02 -4.16
CA ILE A 134 -7.78 18.72 -2.86
C ILE A 134 -9.04 17.86 -3.04
N ASP A 135 -9.86 18.19 -4.03
CA ASP A 135 -11.15 17.54 -4.25
C ASP A 135 -10.97 16.12 -4.86
N GLU A 136 -10.02 15.95 -5.77
CA GLU A 136 -9.63 14.62 -6.28
C GLU A 136 -9.11 13.71 -5.17
N PHE A 137 -8.26 14.25 -4.27
CA PHE A 137 -7.75 13.43 -3.17
C PHE A 137 -8.84 13.08 -2.16
N ALA A 138 -9.78 14.01 -1.90
CA ALA A 138 -10.94 13.72 -1.07
C ALA A 138 -11.81 12.60 -1.66
N ALA A 139 -12.00 12.58 -2.99
CA ALA A 139 -12.70 11.50 -3.67
C ALA A 139 -11.96 10.15 -3.53
N ILE A 140 -10.64 10.12 -3.71
CA ILE A 140 -9.82 8.91 -3.51
C ILE A 140 -10.01 8.35 -2.09
N ILE A 141 -10.00 9.22 -1.08
CA ILE A 141 -10.22 8.81 0.32
C ILE A 141 -11.61 8.19 0.49
N ALA A 142 -12.65 8.84 -0.04
CA ALA A 142 -14.02 8.35 0.06
C ALA A 142 -14.22 7.01 -0.65
N ASP A 143 -13.68 6.85 -1.85
CA ASP A 143 -13.76 5.62 -2.63
C ASP A 143 -12.99 4.48 -1.92
N THR A 144 -11.80 4.74 -1.44
CA THR A 144 -11.02 3.75 -0.67
C THR A 144 -11.75 3.30 0.58
N ALA A 145 -12.41 4.22 1.30
CA ALA A 145 -13.19 3.88 2.49
C ALA A 145 -14.41 3.02 2.13
N LYS A 146 -15.08 3.33 1.03
CA LYS A 146 -16.23 2.55 0.53
C LYS A 146 -15.80 1.14 0.11
N GLU A 147 -14.71 1.02 -0.63
CA GLU A 147 -14.16 -0.27 -1.06
C GLU A 147 -13.73 -1.13 0.13
N ALA A 148 -12.99 -0.54 1.07
CA ALA A 148 -12.61 -1.24 2.30
C ALA A 148 -13.83 -1.71 3.09
N GLY A 149 -14.86 -0.88 3.24
CA GLY A 149 -16.11 -1.26 3.89
C GLY A 149 -16.86 -2.40 3.18
N ALA A 150 -16.84 -2.44 1.85
CA ALA A 150 -17.40 -3.55 1.09
C ALA A 150 -16.62 -4.84 1.31
N MET A 151 -15.28 -4.78 1.26
CA MET A 151 -14.40 -5.92 1.52
C MET A 151 -14.57 -6.49 2.93
N ILE A 152 -14.65 -5.64 3.95
CA ILE A 152 -14.90 -6.05 5.34
C ILE A 152 -16.18 -6.88 5.45
N LYS A 153 -17.27 -6.40 4.82
CA LYS A 153 -18.55 -7.12 4.81
C LYS A 153 -18.47 -8.45 4.05
N GLU A 154 -17.84 -8.44 2.89
CA GLU A 154 -17.69 -9.63 2.04
C GLU A 154 -16.85 -10.72 2.70
N LEU A 155 -15.81 -10.33 3.43
CA LEU A 155 -14.89 -11.22 4.13
C LEU A 155 -15.38 -11.62 5.52
N GLY A 156 -16.50 -11.05 6.00
CA GLY A 156 -17.05 -11.35 7.33
C GLY A 156 -16.13 -10.96 8.49
N ILE A 157 -15.32 -9.91 8.29
CA ILE A 157 -14.38 -9.44 9.32
C ILE A 157 -15.16 -8.64 10.37
N GLU A 158 -15.12 -9.07 11.62
CA GLU A 158 -15.69 -8.33 12.73
C GLU A 158 -14.89 -7.04 12.96
N GLN A 159 -15.60 -5.91 13.03
CA GLN A 159 -14.98 -4.65 13.44
C GLN A 159 -14.65 -4.76 14.94
N LEU A 160 -13.39 -4.58 15.26
CA LEU A 160 -12.97 -4.39 16.66
C LEU A 160 -13.34 -2.96 17.05
N ASP A 161 -14.16 -2.81 18.09
CA ASP A 161 -14.52 -1.51 18.71
C ASP A 161 -13.31 -0.77 19.28
#